data_f641e05d48a6f3f32185130063896764
#
_entry.id   f641e05d48a6f3f32185130063896764
#
_cell.length_a   1.000
_cell.length_b   1.000
_cell.length_c   1.000
_cell.angle_alpha   90.00
_cell.angle_beta   90.00
_cell.angle_gamma   90.00
#
_symmetry.space_group_name_H-M   'P 1'
#
loop_
_entity.id
_entity.type
_entity.pdbx_description
1 polymer ?
#
loop_
_entity_poly.entity_id
_entity_poly.type
_entity_poly.pdbx_seq_one_letter_code
_entity_poly.pdbx_strand_id
1 'polypeptide(L)'
;MQQISEKQMSETIRVAIVEDDSHLREGLRILIDSTPGYRCARAFGSVEEAMRLLSANPSDVMLLDIHLPGMLGSEAVKIFREKFPSMQILMLTIYAEQDKVFESICNGANGYMLKKTPPAKLLDAIKEAHEGGAPMSPEIARKVVSLFQKTAPPEIIEEQLTMQEVRLLKLLSEGYSYQNAAGQMNVSINTVRNYIRSIYEKLHVHSKNEAVSKALRNRIIS
;
A
#
# COMPACT_ATOMS: atom_id res chain seq x y z
N MET A 1 34.72 -16.92 36.79
CA MET A 1 33.59 -16.00 37.09
C MET A 1 33.98 -14.65 36.56
N GLN A 2 33.64 -14.31 35.31
CA GLN A 2 33.70 -12.94 34.70
C GLN A 2 33.77 -13.04 33.19
N GLN A 3 32.69 -13.49 32.56
CA GLN A 3 32.52 -13.40 31.08
C GLN A 3 31.03 -13.41 30.71
N ILE A 4 30.17 -12.71 31.49
CA ILE A 4 28.76 -12.48 31.15
C ILE A 4 28.48 -11.01 31.44
N SER A 5 29.00 -10.09 30.64
CA SER A 5 28.64 -8.67 30.77
C SER A 5 28.87 -7.78 29.54
N GLU A 6 29.17 -8.30 28.35
CA GLU A 6 29.42 -7.45 27.18
C GLU A 6 28.43 -7.61 26.02
N LYS A 7 27.31 -8.32 26.19
CA LYS A 7 26.38 -8.60 25.09
C LYS A 7 24.96 -8.00 25.26
N GLN A 8 24.82 -6.95 26.07
CA GLN A 8 23.58 -6.20 26.23
C GLN A 8 23.78 -4.68 26.40
N MET A 9 24.60 -4.08 25.57
CA MET A 9 24.32 -2.69 25.20
C MET A 9 23.22 -2.76 24.14
N SER A 10 21.95 -2.71 24.55
CA SER A 10 20.85 -2.58 23.60
C SER A 10 21.10 -1.31 22.80
N GLU A 11 21.29 -1.49 21.50
CA GLU A 11 21.51 -0.40 20.58
C GLU A 11 20.33 0.56 20.70
N THR A 12 20.58 1.83 21.06
CA THR A 12 19.53 2.83 21.27
C THR A 12 18.87 3.14 19.93
N ILE A 13 17.58 2.88 19.82
CA ILE A 13 16.79 3.17 18.62
C ILE A 13 16.63 4.68 18.44
N ARG A 14 17.18 5.21 17.38
CA ARG A 14 17.11 6.63 17.03
C ARG A 14 15.87 6.91 16.19
N VAL A 15 14.98 7.76 16.68
CA VAL A 15 13.70 8.07 16.06
C VAL A 15 13.70 9.50 15.53
N ALA A 16 13.32 9.68 14.27
CA ALA A 16 12.95 10.99 13.73
C ALA A 16 11.42 11.15 13.77
N ILE A 17 10.95 12.38 13.98
CA ILE A 17 9.53 12.72 13.99
C ILE A 17 9.29 13.79 12.93
N VAL A 18 8.23 13.62 12.12
CA VAL A 18 7.72 14.64 11.19
C VAL A 18 6.23 14.82 11.47
N GLU A 19 5.88 15.91 12.14
CA GLU A 19 4.55 16.21 12.68
C GLU A 19 4.36 17.72 12.73
N ASP A 20 3.31 18.27 12.17
CA ASP A 20 3.08 19.71 12.13
C ASP A 20 2.52 20.26 13.47
N ASP A 21 1.68 19.47 14.17
CA ASP A 21 1.21 19.83 15.50
C ASP A 21 2.36 19.84 16.50
N SER A 22 2.74 21.05 16.94
CA SER A 22 3.85 21.26 17.85
C SER A 22 3.67 20.59 19.21
N HIS A 23 2.44 20.50 19.73
CA HIS A 23 2.14 19.86 21.02
C HIS A 23 2.29 18.34 20.92
N LEU A 24 1.74 17.75 19.87
CA LEU A 24 1.88 16.31 19.62
C LEU A 24 3.34 15.96 19.34
N ARG A 25 4.02 16.72 18.50
CA ARG A 25 5.44 16.53 18.18
C ARG A 25 6.31 16.56 19.46
N GLU A 26 6.08 17.52 20.34
CA GLU A 26 6.80 17.61 21.61
C GLU A 26 6.43 16.48 22.57
N GLY A 27 5.16 16.10 22.65
CA GLY A 27 4.70 14.94 23.42
C GLY A 27 5.36 13.63 22.98
N LEU A 28 5.45 13.39 21.68
CA LEU A 28 6.15 12.25 21.10
C LEU A 28 7.66 12.28 21.41
N ARG A 29 8.28 13.45 21.31
CA ARG A 29 9.70 13.63 21.66
C ARG A 29 9.95 13.26 23.11
N ILE A 30 9.15 13.79 24.04
CA ILE A 30 9.27 13.49 25.47
C ILE A 30 9.06 11.99 25.74
N LEU A 31 8.04 11.39 25.16
CA LEU A 31 7.76 9.96 25.30
C LEU A 31 8.98 9.11 24.90
N ILE A 32 9.55 9.40 23.74
CA ILE A 32 10.68 8.65 23.18
C ILE A 32 11.93 8.87 24.04
N ASP A 33 12.26 10.12 24.37
CA ASP A 33 13.48 10.45 25.14
C ASP A 33 13.41 9.97 26.61
N SER A 34 12.21 9.86 27.18
CA SER A 34 12.03 9.35 28.55
C SER A 34 12.03 7.82 28.65
N THR A 35 12.02 7.10 27.52
CA THR A 35 11.96 5.64 27.50
C THR A 35 13.36 5.06 27.29
N PRO A 36 13.87 4.22 28.22
CA PRO A 36 15.17 3.56 28.05
C PRO A 36 15.24 2.75 26.75
N GLY A 37 16.35 2.88 26.02
CA GLY A 37 16.55 2.20 24.73
C GLY A 37 16.03 2.97 23.52
N TYR A 38 15.45 4.17 23.71
CA TYR A 38 14.99 5.03 22.63
C TYR A 38 15.58 6.44 22.74
N ARG A 39 15.72 7.12 21.63
CA ARG A 39 16.15 8.51 21.56
C ARG A 39 15.50 9.23 20.39
N CYS A 40 14.90 10.37 20.63
CA CYS A 40 14.48 11.28 19.56
C CYS A 40 15.71 11.97 18.98
N ALA A 41 16.12 11.53 17.80
CA ALA A 41 17.28 12.08 17.11
C ALA A 41 16.97 13.47 16.52
N ARG A 42 15.77 13.66 15.99
CA ARG A 42 15.29 14.88 15.34
C ARG A 42 13.76 14.95 15.36
N ALA A 43 13.20 16.16 15.42
CA ALA A 43 11.78 16.42 15.28
C ALA A 43 11.58 17.63 14.35
N PHE A 44 10.70 17.49 13.36
CA PHE A 44 10.47 18.43 12.27
C PHE A 44 8.98 18.78 12.16
N GLY A 45 8.68 20.00 11.71
CA GLY A 45 7.31 20.46 11.49
C GLY A 45 6.79 20.25 10.08
N SER A 46 7.64 19.86 9.11
CA SER A 46 7.26 19.60 7.72
C SER A 46 8.21 18.63 7.03
N VAL A 47 7.78 18.11 5.89
CA VAL A 47 8.62 17.25 5.03
C VAL A 47 9.84 18.01 4.53
N GLU A 48 9.65 19.26 4.09
CA GLU A 48 10.71 20.09 3.52
C GLU A 48 11.81 20.40 4.56
N GLU A 49 11.42 20.61 5.82
CA GLU A 49 12.36 20.79 6.92
C GLU A 49 13.15 19.49 7.15
N ALA A 50 12.46 18.35 7.23
CA ALA A 50 13.10 17.05 7.40
C ALA A 50 14.07 16.73 6.26
N MET A 51 13.68 16.98 5.02
CA MET A 51 14.54 16.73 3.85
C MET A 51 15.82 17.57 3.86
N ARG A 52 15.75 18.79 4.32
CA ARG A 52 16.88 19.71 4.43
C ARG A 52 17.84 19.35 5.56
N LEU A 53 17.31 18.90 6.70
CA LEU A 53 18.06 18.75 7.95
C LEU A 53 18.37 17.30 8.32
N LEU A 54 17.71 16.30 7.71
CA LEU A 54 18.09 14.92 7.85
C LEU A 54 19.41 14.70 7.09
N SER A 55 20.48 14.56 7.86
CA SER A 55 21.85 14.45 7.34
C SER A 55 22.20 13.04 6.91
N ALA A 56 23.47 12.84 6.50
CA ALA A 56 24.03 11.55 6.09
C ALA A 56 24.01 10.44 7.18
N ASN A 57 23.63 10.77 8.42
CA ASN A 57 23.39 9.78 9.49
C ASN A 57 21.91 9.77 9.85
N PRO A 58 21.07 9.07 9.09
CA PRO A 58 19.63 9.02 9.30
C PRO A 58 19.29 8.33 10.62
N SER A 59 18.08 8.60 11.10
CA SER A 59 17.48 7.85 12.22
C SER A 59 17.17 6.43 11.78
N ASP A 60 17.01 5.53 12.74
CA ASP A 60 16.69 4.13 12.45
C ASP A 60 15.21 3.97 12.07
N VAL A 61 14.35 4.75 12.73
CA VAL A 61 12.91 4.80 12.48
C VAL A 61 12.46 6.24 12.30
N MET A 62 11.55 6.49 11.38
CA MET A 62 10.86 7.77 11.20
C MET A 62 9.38 7.60 11.51
N LEU A 63 8.85 8.41 12.42
CA LEU A 63 7.40 8.64 12.58
C LEU A 63 7.00 9.78 11.64
N LEU A 64 6.11 9.50 10.69
CA LEU A 64 5.72 10.45 9.65
C LEU A 64 4.21 10.62 9.63
N ASP A 65 3.73 11.84 9.92
CA ASP A 65 2.33 12.16 9.71
C ASP A 65 2.00 12.24 8.21
N ILE A 66 0.75 11.98 7.88
CA ILE A 66 0.24 12.07 6.51
C ILE A 66 -0.11 13.51 6.15
N HIS A 67 -0.82 14.18 7.04
CA HIS A 67 -1.38 15.49 6.78
C HIS A 67 -0.44 16.60 7.22
N LEU A 68 0.63 16.77 6.48
CA LEU A 68 1.62 17.82 6.70
C LEU A 68 1.35 19.02 5.77
N PRO A 69 1.70 20.24 6.19
CA PRO A 69 1.66 21.40 5.31
C PRO A 69 2.68 21.26 4.18
N GLY A 70 2.28 21.68 2.98
CA GLY A 70 3.11 21.53 1.78
C GLY A 70 2.98 20.14 1.17
N MET A 71 4.03 19.32 1.28
CA MET A 71 4.02 17.95 0.77
C MET A 71 3.33 16.99 1.74
N LEU A 72 2.42 16.16 1.25
CA LEU A 72 1.79 15.12 2.05
C LEU A 72 2.82 14.05 2.47
N GLY A 73 2.69 13.55 3.71
CA GLY A 73 3.57 12.49 4.21
C GLY A 73 3.49 11.21 3.37
N SER A 74 2.30 10.86 2.85
CA SER A 74 2.14 9.70 1.97
C SER A 74 2.98 9.79 0.68
N GLU A 75 3.13 10.98 0.11
CA GLU A 75 3.96 11.25 -1.07
C GLU A 75 5.46 11.26 -0.69
N ALA A 76 5.78 11.82 0.48
CA ALA A 76 7.14 11.93 0.98
C ALA A 76 7.80 10.58 1.28
N VAL A 77 7.01 9.53 1.57
CA VAL A 77 7.52 8.17 1.83
C VAL A 77 8.47 7.72 0.73
N LYS A 78 8.08 7.87 -0.55
CA LYS A 78 8.90 7.47 -1.69
C LYS A 78 10.25 8.19 -1.69
N ILE A 79 10.24 9.50 -1.45
CA ILE A 79 11.45 10.33 -1.44
C ILE A 79 12.38 9.93 -0.29
N PHE A 80 11.82 9.73 0.92
CA PHE A 80 12.62 9.28 2.06
C PHE A 80 13.16 7.87 1.87
N ARG A 81 12.40 6.98 1.24
CA ARG A 81 12.84 5.61 0.93
C ARG A 81 14.02 5.60 -0.06
N GLU A 82 13.96 6.42 -1.11
CA GLU A 82 15.04 6.56 -2.08
C GLU A 82 16.30 7.16 -1.45
N LYS A 83 16.13 8.16 -0.58
CA LYS A 83 17.26 8.87 0.05
C LYS A 83 17.86 8.11 1.24
N PHE A 84 17.06 7.38 2.00
CA PHE A 84 17.44 6.66 3.22
C PHE A 84 16.90 5.21 3.21
N PRO A 85 17.45 4.31 2.38
CA PRO A 85 16.88 2.97 2.17
C PRO A 85 16.81 2.09 3.43
N SER A 86 17.72 2.31 4.40
CA SER A 86 17.77 1.54 5.65
C SER A 86 16.82 2.05 6.74
N MET A 87 16.34 3.30 6.61
CA MET A 87 15.46 3.91 7.61
C MET A 87 14.05 3.31 7.52
N GLN A 88 13.50 2.87 8.64
CA GLN A 88 12.13 2.38 8.70
C GLN A 88 11.14 3.54 8.80
N ILE A 89 10.11 3.54 7.97
CA ILE A 89 9.11 4.62 7.94
C ILE A 89 7.80 4.08 8.50
N LEU A 90 7.39 4.61 9.64
CA LEU A 90 6.15 4.29 10.32
C LEU A 90 5.20 5.49 10.21
N MET A 91 4.13 5.30 9.44
CA MET A 91 3.11 6.34 9.28
C MET A 91 2.33 6.51 10.58
N LEU A 92 2.05 7.76 10.94
CA LEU A 92 1.27 8.12 12.12
C LEU A 92 0.18 9.10 11.73
N THR A 93 -1.11 8.76 11.89
CA THR A 93 -2.22 9.58 11.42
C THR A 93 -3.42 9.55 12.35
N ILE A 94 -4.29 10.57 12.26
CA ILE A 94 -5.57 10.60 12.96
C ILE A 94 -6.59 9.70 12.25
N TYR A 95 -6.61 9.71 10.92
CA TYR A 95 -7.60 9.02 10.09
C TYR A 95 -6.98 7.93 9.22
N ALA A 96 -7.69 6.82 9.11
CA ALA A 96 -7.31 5.73 8.23
C ALA A 96 -8.04 5.87 6.88
N GLU A 97 -7.68 6.88 6.07
CA GLU A 97 -8.18 7.01 4.70
C GLU A 97 -7.62 5.88 3.84
N GLN A 98 -8.51 5.12 3.18
CA GLN A 98 -8.15 3.88 2.50
C GLN A 98 -7.11 4.12 1.39
N ASP A 99 -7.29 5.20 0.62
CA ASP A 99 -6.39 5.54 -0.49
C ASP A 99 -5.01 5.96 0.01
N LYS A 100 -4.94 6.72 1.12
CA LYS A 100 -3.68 7.17 1.72
C LYS A 100 -2.91 6.04 2.40
N VAL A 101 -3.62 5.08 3.01
CA VAL A 101 -3.01 3.85 3.55
C VAL A 101 -2.34 3.07 2.42
N PHE A 102 -3.08 2.83 1.33
CA PHE A 102 -2.57 2.10 0.17
C PHE A 102 -1.38 2.80 -0.48
N GLU A 103 -1.51 4.10 -0.74
CA GLU A 103 -0.45 4.93 -1.32
C GLU A 103 0.83 4.85 -0.49
N SER A 104 0.74 5.04 0.83
CA SER A 104 1.90 5.01 1.73
C SER A 104 2.61 3.65 1.71
N ILE A 105 1.85 2.55 1.73
CA ILE A 105 2.41 1.19 1.68
C ILE A 105 3.08 0.93 0.33
N CYS A 106 2.45 1.29 -0.77
CA CYS A 106 3.01 1.15 -2.12
C CYS A 106 4.28 2.00 -2.30
N ASN A 107 4.35 3.16 -1.65
CA ASN A 107 5.53 4.03 -1.65
C ASN A 107 6.65 3.55 -0.74
N GLY A 108 6.41 2.48 0.06
CA GLY A 108 7.44 1.81 0.86
C GLY A 108 7.41 2.12 2.35
N ALA A 109 6.27 2.56 2.92
CA ALA A 109 6.11 2.63 4.37
C ALA A 109 6.19 1.22 4.98
N ASN A 110 6.90 1.08 6.11
CA ASN A 110 7.09 -0.19 6.80
C ASN A 110 5.95 -0.52 7.76
N GLY A 111 5.24 0.50 8.26
CA GLY A 111 4.13 0.30 9.17
C GLY A 111 3.19 1.49 9.19
N TYR A 112 2.07 1.34 9.92
CA TYR A 112 1.02 2.34 9.91
C TYR A 112 0.22 2.33 11.20
N MET A 113 0.32 3.41 11.98
CA MET A 113 -0.30 3.54 13.29
C MET A 113 -1.29 4.71 13.33
N LEU A 114 -2.27 4.60 14.19
CA LEU A 114 -3.17 5.72 14.49
C LEU A 114 -2.62 6.57 15.63
N LYS A 115 -2.75 7.89 15.56
CA LYS A 115 -2.32 8.84 16.62
C LYS A 115 -2.98 8.58 17.97
N LYS A 116 -4.16 7.93 18.01
CA LYS A 116 -4.84 7.49 19.23
C LYS A 116 -4.26 6.21 19.85
N THR A 117 -3.24 5.61 19.24
CA THR A 117 -2.57 4.42 19.77
C THR A 117 -1.94 4.74 21.14
N PRO A 118 -2.15 3.89 22.17
CA PRO A 118 -1.53 4.08 23.46
C PRO A 118 0.00 4.18 23.37
N PRO A 119 0.65 5.05 24.18
CA PRO A 119 2.10 5.28 24.13
C PRO A 119 2.95 4.00 24.17
N ALA A 120 2.63 3.05 25.05
CA ALA A 120 3.35 1.78 25.13
C ALA A 120 3.30 0.99 23.81
N LYS A 121 2.13 0.93 23.16
CA LYS A 121 1.97 0.24 21.87
C LYS A 121 2.68 0.97 20.72
N LEU A 122 2.82 2.28 20.81
CA LEU A 122 3.60 3.04 19.82
C LEU A 122 5.09 2.74 19.96
N LEU A 123 5.61 2.63 21.19
CA LEU A 123 6.99 2.23 21.45
C LEU A 123 7.27 0.80 20.98
N ASP A 124 6.34 -0.14 21.24
CA ASP A 124 6.43 -1.52 20.71
C ASP A 124 6.45 -1.52 19.18
N ALA A 125 5.62 -0.71 18.54
CA ALA A 125 5.58 -0.58 17.08
C ALA A 125 6.89 0.01 16.51
N ILE A 126 7.49 0.99 17.18
CA ILE A 126 8.80 1.53 16.79
C ILE A 126 9.87 0.44 16.84
N LYS A 127 9.87 -0.36 17.91
CA LYS A 127 10.81 -1.49 18.06
C LYS A 127 10.58 -2.55 16.99
N GLU A 128 9.33 -2.96 16.78
CA GLU A 128 8.97 -3.93 15.74
C GLU A 128 9.40 -3.46 14.34
N ALA A 129 9.17 -2.18 14.01
CA ALA A 129 9.62 -1.60 12.74
C ALA A 129 11.15 -1.61 12.63
N HIS A 130 11.87 -1.25 13.70
CA HIS A 130 13.35 -1.29 13.75
C HIS A 130 13.88 -2.70 13.49
N GLU A 131 13.22 -3.73 14.02
CA GLU A 131 13.55 -5.15 13.83
C GLU A 131 13.13 -5.70 12.46
N GLY A 132 12.58 -4.85 11.58
CA GLY A 132 12.15 -5.22 10.21
C GLY A 132 10.73 -5.76 10.10
N GLY A 133 9.92 -5.66 11.15
CA GLY A 133 8.50 -5.97 11.14
C GLY A 133 7.66 -4.88 10.44
N ALA A 134 6.36 -5.13 10.34
CA ALA A 134 5.39 -4.23 9.72
C ALA A 134 4.23 -3.91 10.68
N PRO A 135 4.47 -3.13 11.75
CA PRO A 135 3.47 -2.84 12.75
C PRO A 135 2.28 -2.08 12.16
N MET A 136 1.08 -2.54 12.49
CA MET A 136 -0.16 -1.90 12.06
C MET A 136 -1.17 -1.89 13.21
N SER A 137 -1.86 -0.76 13.40
CA SER A 137 -3.03 -0.76 14.28
C SER A 137 -4.12 -1.68 13.70
N PRO A 138 -4.96 -2.33 14.54
CA PRO A 138 -5.97 -3.29 14.06
C PRO A 138 -6.94 -2.73 13.01
N GLU A 139 -7.23 -1.44 13.09
CA GLU A 139 -8.09 -0.75 12.13
C GLU A 139 -7.43 -0.62 10.77
N ILE A 140 -6.12 -0.34 10.76
CA ILE A 140 -5.31 -0.26 9.54
C ILE A 140 -5.16 -1.64 8.91
N ALA A 141 -4.79 -2.64 9.70
CA ALA A 141 -4.65 -4.02 9.22
C ALA A 141 -5.93 -4.52 8.52
N ARG A 142 -7.11 -4.26 9.09
CA ARG A 142 -8.39 -4.59 8.46
C ARG A 142 -8.59 -3.88 7.12
N LYS A 143 -8.18 -2.60 7.01
CA LYS A 143 -8.28 -1.85 5.74
C LYS A 143 -7.35 -2.42 4.68
N VAL A 144 -6.12 -2.74 5.05
CA VAL A 144 -5.16 -3.38 4.15
C VAL A 144 -5.70 -4.72 3.63
N VAL A 145 -6.21 -5.58 4.52
CA VAL A 145 -6.84 -6.85 4.11
C VAL A 145 -8.02 -6.60 3.17
N SER A 146 -8.89 -5.62 3.47
CA SER A 146 -10.05 -5.31 2.61
C SER A 146 -9.63 -4.77 1.23
N LEU A 147 -8.49 -4.07 1.14
CA LEU A 147 -7.92 -3.63 -0.13
C LEU A 147 -7.48 -4.82 -0.97
N PHE A 148 -6.76 -5.77 -0.39
CA PHE A 148 -6.36 -7.00 -1.08
C PHE A 148 -7.56 -7.85 -1.51
N GLN A 149 -8.62 -7.90 -0.70
CA GLN A 149 -9.85 -8.60 -1.07
C GLN A 149 -10.57 -7.93 -2.26
N LYS A 150 -10.54 -6.60 -2.35
CA LYS A 150 -11.08 -5.85 -3.50
C LYS A 150 -10.19 -5.92 -4.74
N THR A 151 -8.88 -6.10 -4.55
CA THR A 151 -7.87 -6.36 -5.58
C THR A 151 -7.56 -7.84 -5.71
N ALA A 152 -8.38 -8.71 -5.11
CA ALA A 152 -8.24 -10.16 -5.26
C ALA A 152 -7.93 -10.48 -6.73
N PRO A 153 -7.01 -11.39 -7.00
CA PRO A 153 -6.81 -11.85 -8.36
C PRO A 153 -8.19 -12.19 -8.93
N PRO A 154 -8.43 -11.86 -10.20
CA PRO A 154 -9.70 -12.17 -10.81
C PRO A 154 -10.03 -13.61 -10.44
N GLU A 155 -11.29 -13.85 -9.99
CA GLU A 155 -11.78 -15.21 -9.75
C GLU A 155 -11.18 -16.10 -10.82
N ILE A 156 -10.46 -17.14 -10.39
CA ILE A 156 -9.99 -18.15 -11.34
C ILE A 156 -11.26 -18.59 -12.02
N ILE A 157 -11.44 -18.14 -13.28
CA ILE A 157 -12.59 -18.55 -14.08
C ILE A 157 -12.37 -20.03 -14.29
N GLU A 158 -13.05 -20.86 -13.51
CA GLU A 158 -12.87 -22.32 -13.53
C GLU A 158 -13.15 -22.89 -14.95
N GLU A 159 -13.92 -22.16 -15.76
CA GLU A 159 -14.08 -22.44 -17.18
C GLU A 159 -13.28 -21.47 -18.03
N GLN A 160 -12.12 -21.92 -18.49
CA GLN A 160 -11.29 -21.13 -19.41
C GLN A 160 -12.05 -20.84 -20.71
N LEU A 161 -12.02 -19.56 -21.11
CA LEU A 161 -12.51 -19.18 -22.43
C LEU A 161 -11.67 -19.85 -23.51
N THR A 162 -12.33 -20.37 -24.53
CA THR A 162 -11.64 -20.92 -25.70
C THR A 162 -10.92 -19.81 -26.47
N MET A 163 -9.94 -20.17 -27.30
CA MET A 163 -9.23 -19.20 -28.16
C MET A 163 -10.19 -18.41 -29.06
N GLN A 164 -11.27 -19.01 -29.51
CA GLN A 164 -12.28 -18.36 -30.37
C GLN A 164 -13.13 -17.36 -29.55
N GLU A 165 -13.46 -17.68 -28.31
CA GLU A 165 -14.17 -16.77 -27.39
C GLU A 165 -13.31 -15.55 -27.01
N VAL A 166 -12.02 -15.76 -26.75
CA VAL A 166 -11.05 -14.67 -26.51
C VAL A 166 -10.92 -13.79 -27.77
N ARG A 167 -10.78 -14.38 -28.94
CA ARG A 167 -10.71 -13.65 -30.22
C ARG A 167 -11.97 -12.80 -30.46
N LEU A 168 -13.15 -13.36 -30.17
CA LEU A 168 -14.41 -12.64 -30.27
C LEU A 168 -14.45 -11.46 -29.30
N LEU A 169 -14.08 -11.66 -28.02
CA LEU A 169 -14.03 -10.58 -27.03
C LEU A 169 -13.11 -9.44 -27.46
N LYS A 170 -11.95 -9.76 -28.05
CA LYS A 170 -11.03 -8.76 -28.58
C LYS A 170 -11.66 -7.92 -29.69
N LEU A 171 -12.30 -8.54 -30.68
CA LEU A 171 -13.02 -7.82 -31.74
C LEU A 171 -14.14 -6.94 -31.17
N LEU A 172 -14.86 -7.43 -30.15
CA LEU A 172 -15.92 -6.64 -29.50
C LEU A 172 -15.37 -5.46 -28.71
N SER A 173 -14.17 -5.56 -28.12
CA SER A 173 -13.49 -4.46 -27.43
C SER A 173 -13.01 -3.38 -28.40
N GLU A 174 -12.66 -3.76 -29.62
CA GLU A 174 -12.31 -2.86 -30.73
C GLU A 174 -13.53 -2.20 -31.40
N GLY A 175 -14.75 -2.48 -30.90
CA GLY A 175 -16.00 -1.83 -31.36
C GLY A 175 -16.74 -2.59 -32.46
N TYR A 176 -16.28 -3.77 -32.87
CA TYR A 176 -16.98 -4.53 -33.92
C TYR A 176 -18.39 -4.94 -33.48
N SER A 177 -19.32 -4.93 -34.44
CA SER A 177 -20.64 -5.55 -34.29
C SER A 177 -20.54 -7.07 -34.40
N TYR A 178 -21.53 -7.80 -33.91
CA TYR A 178 -21.56 -9.27 -34.06
C TYR A 178 -21.49 -9.74 -35.53
N GLN A 179 -22.12 -8.98 -36.43
CA GLN A 179 -22.09 -9.25 -37.89
C GLN A 179 -20.66 -9.09 -38.42
N ASN A 180 -19.99 -7.99 -38.07
CA ASN A 180 -18.63 -7.70 -38.52
C ASN A 180 -17.61 -8.68 -37.91
N ALA A 181 -17.79 -9.02 -36.62
CA ALA A 181 -16.97 -10.03 -35.96
C ALA A 181 -17.12 -11.42 -36.60
N ALA A 182 -18.33 -11.82 -37.01
CA ALA A 182 -18.57 -13.05 -37.75
C ALA A 182 -17.76 -13.09 -39.04
N GLY A 183 -17.75 -11.98 -39.79
CA GLY A 183 -16.93 -11.83 -40.99
C GLY A 183 -15.43 -11.95 -40.73
N GLN A 184 -14.92 -11.24 -39.69
CA GLN A 184 -13.51 -11.27 -39.32
C GLN A 184 -13.03 -12.63 -38.80
N MET A 185 -13.93 -13.37 -38.18
CA MET A 185 -13.65 -14.74 -37.68
C MET A 185 -13.90 -15.84 -38.74
N ASN A 186 -14.49 -15.48 -39.87
CA ASN A 186 -14.92 -16.41 -40.94
C ASN A 186 -15.88 -17.51 -40.43
N VAL A 187 -16.86 -17.09 -39.62
CA VAL A 187 -17.90 -17.96 -39.05
C VAL A 187 -19.30 -17.37 -39.29
N SER A 188 -20.33 -18.15 -39.05
CA SER A 188 -21.71 -17.68 -39.15
C SER A 188 -22.07 -16.75 -37.98
N ILE A 189 -23.01 -15.84 -38.19
CA ILE A 189 -23.58 -15.00 -37.11
C ILE A 189 -24.17 -15.85 -35.97
N ASN A 190 -24.72 -17.04 -36.27
CA ASN A 190 -25.25 -17.94 -35.26
C ASN A 190 -24.12 -18.54 -34.40
N THR A 191 -22.96 -18.81 -34.99
CA THR A 191 -21.76 -19.27 -34.28
C THR A 191 -21.29 -18.16 -33.29
N VAL A 192 -21.26 -16.89 -33.72
CA VAL A 192 -20.93 -15.77 -32.85
C VAL A 192 -21.91 -15.64 -31.68
N ARG A 193 -23.23 -15.81 -31.93
CA ARG A 193 -24.24 -15.81 -30.87
C ARG A 193 -24.03 -16.94 -29.85
N ASN A 194 -23.62 -18.11 -30.29
CA ASN A 194 -23.30 -19.24 -29.42
C ASN A 194 -22.06 -18.93 -28.56
N TYR A 195 -21.00 -18.37 -29.16
CA TYR A 195 -19.84 -17.92 -28.41
C TYR A 195 -20.19 -16.84 -27.35
N ILE A 196 -21.05 -15.87 -27.70
CA ILE A 196 -21.52 -14.87 -26.76
C ILE A 196 -22.26 -15.48 -25.58
N ARG A 197 -23.15 -16.46 -25.83
CA ARG A 197 -23.86 -17.16 -24.74
C ARG A 197 -22.87 -17.87 -23.81
N SER A 198 -21.95 -18.63 -24.37
CA SER A 198 -20.91 -19.32 -23.59
C SER A 198 -20.01 -18.35 -22.82
N ILE A 199 -19.61 -17.23 -23.44
CA ILE A 199 -18.84 -16.18 -22.77
C ILE A 199 -19.62 -15.60 -21.59
N TYR A 200 -20.93 -15.33 -21.75
CA TYR A 200 -21.75 -14.79 -20.66
C TYR A 200 -21.90 -15.77 -19.51
N GLU A 201 -22.09 -17.05 -19.80
CA GLU A 201 -22.13 -18.12 -18.81
C GLU A 201 -20.80 -18.24 -18.07
N LYS A 202 -19.68 -18.38 -18.80
CA LYS A 202 -18.34 -18.52 -18.23
C LYS A 202 -17.85 -17.28 -17.46
N LEU A 203 -18.21 -16.09 -17.92
CA LEU A 203 -17.82 -14.83 -17.27
C LEU A 203 -18.86 -14.38 -16.23
N HIS A 204 -19.98 -15.09 -16.03
CA HIS A 204 -21.08 -14.67 -15.16
C HIS A 204 -21.50 -13.20 -15.37
N VAL A 205 -21.81 -12.85 -16.63
CA VAL A 205 -22.22 -11.50 -17.05
C VAL A 205 -23.46 -11.58 -17.93
N HIS A 206 -24.17 -10.44 -18.08
CA HIS A 206 -25.44 -10.39 -18.79
C HIS A 206 -25.44 -9.44 -19.98
N SER A 207 -24.33 -8.78 -20.29
CA SER A 207 -24.23 -7.83 -21.39
C SER A 207 -22.86 -7.84 -22.07
N LYS A 208 -22.82 -7.34 -23.34
CA LYS A 208 -21.59 -7.15 -24.13
C LYS A 208 -20.58 -6.27 -23.36
N ASN A 209 -21.06 -5.17 -22.81
CA ASN A 209 -20.20 -4.20 -22.13
C ASN A 209 -19.60 -4.77 -20.84
N GLU A 210 -20.39 -5.53 -20.09
CA GLU A 210 -19.90 -6.25 -18.91
C GLU A 210 -18.85 -7.31 -19.29
N ALA A 211 -19.10 -8.09 -20.34
CA ALA A 211 -18.17 -9.10 -20.82
C ALA A 211 -16.82 -8.50 -21.22
N VAL A 212 -16.83 -7.42 -22.01
CA VAL A 212 -15.62 -6.71 -22.43
C VAL A 212 -14.91 -6.08 -21.24
N SER A 213 -15.65 -5.39 -20.34
CA SER A 213 -15.06 -4.78 -19.13
C SER A 213 -14.44 -5.83 -18.21
N LYS A 214 -15.08 -6.98 -18.01
CA LYS A 214 -14.55 -8.08 -17.20
C LYS A 214 -13.32 -8.71 -17.83
N ALA A 215 -13.31 -8.89 -19.16
CA ALA A 215 -12.18 -9.44 -19.90
C ALA A 215 -10.94 -8.52 -19.86
N LEU A 216 -11.11 -7.22 -19.98
CA LEU A 216 -10.03 -6.22 -19.83
C LEU A 216 -9.50 -6.20 -18.41
N ARG A 217 -10.38 -6.16 -17.40
CA ARG A 217 -10.00 -6.14 -15.98
C ARG A 217 -9.23 -7.39 -15.58
N ASN A 218 -9.61 -8.53 -16.10
CA ASN A 218 -8.97 -9.83 -15.85
C ASN A 218 -7.76 -10.10 -16.76
N ARG A 219 -7.35 -9.11 -17.59
CA ARG A 219 -6.24 -9.23 -18.55
C ARG A 219 -6.37 -10.41 -19.52
N ILE A 220 -7.60 -10.85 -19.83
CA ILE A 220 -7.89 -11.88 -20.81
C ILE A 220 -7.68 -11.33 -22.23
N ILE A 221 -7.98 -10.06 -22.40
CA ILE A 221 -7.71 -9.26 -23.60
C ILE A 221 -7.00 -7.97 -23.24
N SER A 222 -6.26 -7.39 -24.19
CA SER A 222 -5.49 -6.14 -24.09
C SER A 222 -5.90 -5.18 -25.21
#